data_fac1f603b8b7756a98fe5ce6c07255cc
#
_entry.id   fac1f603b8b7756a98fe5ce6c07255cc
#
_cell.length_a   1.000
_cell.length_b   1.000
_cell.length_c   1.000
_cell.angle_alpha   90.00
_cell.angle_beta   90.00
_cell.angle_gamma   90.00
#
_symmetry.space_group_name_H-M   'P 1'
#
loop_
_entity.id
_entity.type
_entity.pdbx_description
1 polymer ?
#
loop_
_entity_poly.entity_id
_entity_poly.type
_entity_poly.pdbx_seq_one_letter_code
_entity_poly.pdbx_strand_id
1 'polypeptide(L)'
;MKYLDRIADKMLRLRLEAFGAVQIVGPKWCGKTTTAMQQSKSLIKMQDPDKREGYLATARTKPSLLLKGETPRLIDEWQVAPVLWDAVRNTVDERNQKGQFILTGSTVVEDKNGEIMHTGTGRISKMPMYPMSLYESKESTGSISLRLLFDDPAYDIDGLQSDMTVEKLIFAACRGGWPASLDVTSQEAQLLIAQDYVNVICDEDISRVDGVRRQPALARLIMRSYARNICTLVKKSKMLADITVEMEKTSMPTFDDYVSALQRLFVIEDVEAWCPAIRSAAAIRSGAKRCFVDPSIAVAALGMSPRSLELDLRTFGFIFECMCIRDLKVYSQALGGRVSYYHDRYDLEADIVLHLADGRYALIECKLGSREIEDGAKHLLQLRDLIREKNKTEHQMPLREPDLLIVMTGGEMAYTREDGVKVIPLATLKD
;
A
#
# COMPACT_ATOMS: atom_id res chain seq x y z
N MET A 1 24.17 0.56 3.91
CA MET A 1 23.08 -0.41 4.12
C MET A 1 23.22 -1.63 3.21
N LYS A 2 23.18 -2.87 3.74
CA LYS A 2 23.03 -4.07 2.92
C LYS A 2 21.58 -4.12 2.42
N TYR A 3 21.37 -4.43 1.14
CA TYR A 3 20.03 -4.58 0.58
C TYR A 3 19.24 -5.66 1.34
N LEU A 4 18.01 -5.36 1.69
CA LEU A 4 17.05 -6.33 2.22
C LEU A 4 16.13 -6.76 1.09
N ASP A 5 16.03 -8.08 0.88
CA ASP A 5 15.19 -8.65 -0.17
C ASP A 5 13.74 -8.20 -0.02
N ARG A 6 13.13 -7.78 -1.12
CA ARG A 6 11.76 -7.33 -1.20
C ARG A 6 10.89 -8.37 -1.89
N ILE A 7 9.66 -8.49 -1.47
CA ILE A 7 8.66 -9.28 -2.21
C ILE A 7 8.50 -8.72 -3.63
N ALA A 8 8.63 -7.42 -3.77
CA ALA A 8 8.65 -6.71 -5.05
C ALA A 8 9.74 -7.22 -6.02
N ASP A 9 10.85 -7.80 -5.56
CA ASP A 9 11.91 -8.34 -6.42
C ASP A 9 11.43 -9.48 -7.32
N LYS A 10 10.64 -10.39 -6.75
CA LYS A 10 10.03 -11.50 -7.52
C LYS A 10 9.04 -10.95 -8.55
N MET A 11 8.25 -9.96 -8.16
CA MET A 11 7.25 -9.34 -9.02
C MET A 11 7.89 -8.56 -10.17
N LEU A 12 8.99 -7.87 -9.91
CA LEU A 12 9.74 -7.14 -10.93
C LEU A 12 10.32 -8.10 -11.97
N ARG A 13 10.92 -9.21 -11.54
CA ARG A 13 11.45 -10.25 -12.45
C ARG A 13 10.36 -10.81 -13.36
N LEU A 14 9.24 -11.23 -12.78
CA LEU A 14 8.11 -11.76 -13.55
C LEU A 14 7.60 -10.76 -14.59
N ARG A 15 7.50 -9.48 -14.22
CA ARG A 15 7.03 -8.43 -15.14
C ARG A 15 8.05 -8.12 -16.23
N LEU A 16 9.35 -8.18 -15.95
CA LEU A 16 10.40 -8.02 -16.96
C LEU A 16 10.41 -9.19 -17.97
N GLU A 17 10.03 -10.39 -17.56
CA GLU A 17 9.83 -11.52 -18.49
C GLU A 17 8.61 -11.31 -19.40
N ALA A 18 7.56 -10.68 -18.90
CA ALA A 18 6.30 -10.51 -19.63
C ALA A 18 6.26 -9.24 -20.50
N PHE A 19 6.89 -8.14 -20.08
CA PHE A 19 6.79 -6.82 -20.70
C PHE A 19 8.14 -6.27 -21.14
N GLY A 20 8.12 -5.37 -22.11
CA GLY A 20 9.34 -4.68 -22.58
C GLY A 20 9.90 -3.69 -21.55
N ALA A 21 9.02 -3.06 -20.78
CA ALA A 21 9.41 -2.15 -19.69
C ALA A 21 8.51 -2.33 -18.47
N VAL A 22 9.03 -1.97 -17.28
CA VAL A 22 8.29 -1.96 -16.02
C VAL A 22 8.45 -0.60 -15.34
N GLN A 23 7.34 0.04 -15.02
CA GLN A 23 7.30 1.24 -14.19
C GLN A 23 7.03 0.85 -12.74
N ILE A 24 7.96 1.15 -11.84
CA ILE A 24 7.76 1.00 -10.39
C ILE A 24 7.21 2.32 -9.84
N VAL A 25 6.01 2.26 -9.26
CA VAL A 25 5.33 3.41 -8.65
C VAL A 25 5.13 3.19 -7.15
N GLY A 26 5.07 4.27 -6.37
CA GLY A 26 4.86 4.18 -4.92
C GLY A 26 5.43 5.39 -4.18
N PRO A 27 5.25 5.47 -2.86
CA PRO A 27 5.66 6.62 -2.06
C PRO A 27 7.17 6.88 -2.14
N LYS A 28 7.57 8.11 -1.90
CA LYS A 28 8.99 8.44 -1.74
C LYS A 28 9.58 7.58 -0.61
N TRP A 29 10.87 7.28 -0.71
CA TRP A 29 11.66 6.53 0.30
C TRP A 29 11.25 5.06 0.55
N CYS A 30 10.27 4.50 -0.16
CA CYS A 30 9.93 3.07 -0.01
C CYS A 30 10.96 2.10 -0.63
N GLY A 31 12.01 2.61 -1.32
CA GLY A 31 13.12 1.81 -1.84
C GLY A 31 13.04 1.48 -3.34
N LYS A 32 12.18 2.14 -4.14
CA LYS A 32 11.99 1.86 -5.58
C LYS A 32 13.29 1.79 -6.38
N THR A 33 14.11 2.83 -6.29
CA THR A 33 15.39 2.92 -7.01
C THR A 33 16.34 1.81 -6.60
N THR A 34 16.43 1.53 -5.29
CA THR A 34 17.32 0.48 -4.75
C THR A 34 16.90 -0.90 -5.23
N THR A 35 15.59 -1.20 -5.21
CA THR A 35 15.02 -2.47 -5.74
C THR A 35 15.25 -2.57 -7.25
N ALA A 36 15.01 -1.50 -8.01
CA ALA A 36 15.27 -1.48 -9.45
C ALA A 36 16.74 -1.73 -9.80
N MET A 37 17.66 -1.18 -9.00
CA MET A 37 19.10 -1.35 -9.18
C MET A 37 19.56 -2.81 -9.03
N GLN A 38 18.85 -3.64 -8.22
CA GLN A 38 19.21 -5.07 -8.07
C GLN A 38 19.02 -5.86 -9.37
N GLN A 39 18.23 -5.36 -10.30
CA GLN A 39 17.90 -6.08 -11.54
C GLN A 39 18.30 -5.30 -12.80
N SER A 40 18.85 -4.11 -12.67
CA SER A 40 19.32 -3.30 -13.79
C SER A 40 20.81 -3.56 -14.08
N LYS A 41 21.17 -3.52 -15.37
CA LYS A 41 22.58 -3.62 -15.84
C LYS A 41 23.18 -2.25 -16.15
N SER A 42 22.34 -1.26 -16.41
CA SER A 42 22.76 0.12 -16.60
C SER A 42 21.75 1.10 -16.01
N LEU A 43 22.20 2.31 -15.64
CA LEU A 43 21.43 3.28 -14.91
C LEU A 43 21.62 4.69 -15.50
N ILE A 44 20.51 5.44 -15.56
CA ILE A 44 20.51 6.89 -15.74
C ILE A 44 19.66 7.52 -14.65
N LYS A 45 20.22 8.49 -13.93
CA LYS A 45 19.53 9.29 -12.91
C LYS A 45 19.18 10.65 -13.51
N MET A 46 17.91 10.89 -13.81
CA MET A 46 17.46 12.12 -14.46
C MET A 46 17.65 13.37 -13.59
N GLN A 47 17.80 13.19 -12.28
CA GLN A 47 18.03 14.28 -11.31
C GLN A 47 19.51 14.44 -10.89
N ASP A 48 20.46 13.73 -11.54
CA ASP A 48 21.90 13.91 -11.29
C ASP A 48 22.30 15.38 -11.55
N PRO A 49 22.75 16.15 -10.54
CA PRO A 49 23.01 17.58 -10.70
C PRO A 49 24.04 17.90 -11.80
N ASP A 50 25.05 17.05 -11.95
CA ASP A 50 26.13 17.29 -12.92
C ASP A 50 25.68 17.00 -14.37
N LYS A 51 24.65 16.19 -14.58
CA LYS A 51 24.23 15.70 -15.90
C LYS A 51 22.82 16.11 -16.30
N ARG A 52 22.02 16.63 -15.35
CA ARG A 52 20.60 16.94 -15.54
C ARG A 52 20.34 17.81 -16.76
N GLU A 53 21.08 18.91 -16.91
CA GLU A 53 20.94 19.83 -18.04
C GLU A 53 21.17 19.12 -19.39
N GLY A 54 22.26 18.33 -19.47
CA GLY A 54 22.56 17.54 -20.67
C GLY A 54 21.49 16.47 -20.96
N TYR A 55 20.97 15.82 -19.91
CA TYR A 55 19.89 14.84 -20.08
C TYR A 55 18.60 15.49 -20.57
N LEU A 56 18.22 16.63 -20.04
CA LEU A 56 17.04 17.36 -20.47
C LEU A 56 17.16 17.85 -21.93
N ALA A 57 18.33 18.41 -22.30
CA ALA A 57 18.60 18.82 -23.69
C ALA A 57 18.53 17.61 -24.66
N THR A 58 19.13 16.49 -24.26
CA THR A 58 19.11 15.25 -25.05
C THR A 58 17.69 14.67 -25.16
N ALA A 59 16.91 14.69 -24.06
CA ALA A 59 15.53 14.23 -24.07
C ALA A 59 14.67 15.04 -25.06
N ARG A 60 14.86 16.35 -25.13
CA ARG A 60 14.12 17.23 -26.05
C ARG A 60 14.51 17.03 -27.53
N THR A 61 15.77 16.73 -27.82
CA THR A 61 16.28 16.65 -29.21
C THR A 61 16.30 15.22 -29.77
N LYS A 62 16.77 14.25 -28.98
CA LYS A 62 16.91 12.84 -29.38
C LYS A 62 16.83 11.90 -28.18
N PRO A 63 15.63 11.69 -27.59
CA PRO A 63 15.45 10.90 -26.37
C PRO A 63 15.98 9.47 -26.49
N SER A 64 16.01 8.88 -27.70
CA SER A 64 16.55 7.54 -27.94
C SER A 64 18.03 7.38 -27.56
N LEU A 65 18.81 8.46 -27.48
CA LEU A 65 20.20 8.39 -27.01
C LEU A 65 20.29 8.06 -25.52
N LEU A 66 19.32 8.49 -24.70
CA LEU A 66 19.27 8.19 -23.29
C LEU A 66 18.89 6.72 -23.02
N LEU A 67 18.31 6.03 -24.01
CA LEU A 67 17.90 4.65 -23.94
C LEU A 67 19.00 3.66 -24.35
N LYS A 68 20.18 4.16 -24.76
CA LYS A 68 21.34 3.33 -25.11
C LYS A 68 22.05 2.87 -23.82
N GLY A 69 22.33 1.55 -23.72
CA GLY A 69 23.03 0.94 -22.61
C GLY A 69 22.60 -0.52 -22.46
N GLU A 70 23.27 -1.22 -21.53
CA GLU A 70 22.92 -2.60 -21.21
C GLU A 70 21.53 -2.68 -20.58
N THR A 71 20.78 -3.72 -20.93
CA THR A 71 19.39 -3.94 -20.47
C THR A 71 19.31 -5.09 -19.47
N PRO A 72 18.43 -5.03 -18.47
CA PRO A 72 17.47 -3.95 -18.19
C PRO A 72 18.17 -2.63 -17.84
N ARG A 73 17.72 -1.52 -18.47
CA ARG A 73 18.22 -0.18 -18.17
C ARG A 73 17.27 0.55 -17.23
N LEU A 74 17.78 0.99 -16.08
CA LEU A 74 17.03 1.81 -15.14
C LEU A 74 17.06 3.29 -15.55
N ILE A 75 15.87 3.88 -15.66
CA ILE A 75 15.66 5.32 -15.82
C ILE A 75 15.01 5.82 -14.53
N ASP A 76 15.84 6.37 -13.66
CA ASP A 76 15.42 6.85 -12.34
C ASP A 76 14.87 8.27 -12.43
N GLU A 77 13.69 8.48 -11.81
CA GLU A 77 12.91 9.74 -11.85
C GLU A 77 12.58 10.17 -13.30
N TRP A 78 12.09 9.21 -14.11
CA TRP A 78 11.77 9.41 -15.54
C TRP A 78 10.83 10.57 -15.81
N GLN A 79 9.94 10.91 -14.86
CA GLN A 79 8.96 11.99 -14.98
C GLN A 79 9.59 13.39 -15.09
N VAL A 80 10.87 13.52 -14.82
CA VAL A 80 11.63 14.77 -15.07
C VAL A 80 11.66 15.11 -16.57
N ALA A 81 11.55 14.11 -17.43
CA ALA A 81 11.44 14.26 -18.90
C ALA A 81 10.34 13.32 -19.44
N PRO A 82 9.06 13.73 -19.42
CA PRO A 82 7.93 12.87 -19.77
C PRO A 82 8.01 12.25 -21.19
N VAL A 83 8.66 12.91 -22.12
CA VAL A 83 8.92 12.40 -23.49
C VAL A 83 9.64 11.04 -23.49
N LEU A 84 10.35 10.69 -22.39
CA LEU A 84 11.00 9.38 -22.26
C LEU A 84 9.99 8.22 -22.23
N TRP A 85 8.76 8.47 -21.82
CA TRP A 85 7.70 7.46 -21.83
C TRP A 85 7.44 6.93 -23.25
N ASP A 86 7.19 7.83 -24.19
CA ASP A 86 6.95 7.47 -25.59
C ASP A 86 8.22 6.93 -26.27
N ALA A 87 9.39 7.47 -25.93
CA ALA A 87 10.66 6.97 -26.44
C ALA A 87 10.92 5.51 -25.98
N VAL A 88 10.65 5.19 -24.70
CA VAL A 88 10.74 3.81 -24.19
C VAL A 88 9.76 2.90 -24.90
N ARG A 89 8.49 3.31 -25.03
CA ARG A 89 7.47 2.54 -25.76
C ARG A 89 7.90 2.22 -27.19
N ASN A 90 8.33 3.24 -27.94
CA ASN A 90 8.78 3.07 -29.33
C ASN A 90 10.00 2.14 -29.41
N THR A 91 10.98 2.31 -28.51
CA THR A 91 12.18 1.45 -28.50
C THR A 91 11.83 -0.01 -28.16
N VAL A 92 10.86 -0.24 -27.28
CA VAL A 92 10.35 -1.59 -26.98
C VAL A 92 9.70 -2.22 -28.21
N ASP A 93 8.91 -1.44 -28.97
CA ASP A 93 8.29 -1.90 -30.22
C ASP A 93 9.34 -2.22 -31.31
N GLU A 94 10.32 -1.33 -31.50
CA GLU A 94 11.38 -1.51 -32.48
C GLU A 94 12.27 -2.73 -32.20
N ARG A 95 12.66 -2.93 -30.95
CA ARG A 95 13.52 -4.04 -30.55
C ARG A 95 12.77 -5.37 -30.42
N ASN A 96 11.44 -5.31 -30.19
CA ASN A 96 10.57 -6.48 -29.96
C ASN A 96 11.13 -7.47 -28.93
N GLN A 97 11.68 -6.95 -27.83
CA GLN A 97 12.29 -7.73 -26.75
C GLN A 97 11.67 -7.39 -25.41
N LYS A 98 11.70 -8.32 -24.48
CA LYS A 98 11.24 -8.13 -23.08
C LYS A 98 12.39 -7.67 -22.19
N GLY A 99 12.06 -7.14 -21.00
CA GLY A 99 13.05 -6.79 -19.99
C GLY A 99 14.04 -5.69 -20.38
N GLN A 100 13.58 -4.72 -21.19
CA GLN A 100 14.46 -3.67 -21.72
C GLN A 100 14.71 -2.53 -20.72
N PHE A 101 13.63 -2.09 -20.03
CA PHE A 101 13.69 -0.89 -19.21
C PHE A 101 12.97 -1.08 -17.87
N ILE A 102 13.51 -0.40 -16.85
CA ILE A 102 12.86 -0.16 -15.57
C ILE A 102 12.74 1.34 -15.41
N LEU A 103 11.54 1.83 -15.12
CA LEU A 103 11.24 3.23 -14.87
C LEU A 103 10.87 3.40 -13.39
N THR A 104 11.52 4.33 -12.68
CA THR A 104 11.12 4.66 -11.30
C THR A 104 10.63 6.10 -11.24
N GLY A 105 9.60 6.32 -10.41
CA GLY A 105 9.06 7.64 -10.16
C GLY A 105 8.23 7.67 -8.88
N SER A 106 8.26 8.78 -8.19
CA SER A 106 7.61 8.98 -6.88
C SER A 106 6.26 9.69 -6.97
N THR A 107 5.81 10.02 -8.18
CA THR A 107 4.54 10.71 -8.41
C THR A 107 3.83 10.14 -9.63
N VAL A 108 2.50 10.23 -9.64
CA VAL A 108 1.72 10.00 -10.85
C VAL A 108 1.83 11.24 -11.73
N VAL A 109 2.35 11.06 -12.94
CA VAL A 109 2.49 12.16 -13.91
C VAL A 109 1.12 12.53 -14.47
N GLU A 110 0.72 13.79 -14.29
CA GLU A 110 -0.35 14.39 -15.08
C GLU A 110 0.28 15.01 -16.33
N ASP A 111 -0.11 14.51 -17.47
CA ASP A 111 0.34 15.06 -18.77
C ASP A 111 -0.44 16.33 -19.11
N LYS A 112 -0.18 17.42 -18.38
CA LYS A 112 -0.84 18.73 -18.61
C LYS A 112 -0.42 19.38 -19.92
N ASN A 113 0.73 18.98 -20.46
CA ASN A 113 1.31 19.59 -21.67
C ASN A 113 1.14 18.73 -22.93
N GLY A 114 0.52 17.54 -22.83
CA GLY A 114 0.39 16.61 -23.94
C GLY A 114 1.74 16.03 -24.39
N GLU A 115 2.70 15.90 -23.46
CA GLU A 115 4.03 15.36 -23.75
C GLU A 115 4.03 13.82 -23.85
N ILE A 116 2.99 13.17 -23.30
CA ILE A 116 2.78 11.71 -23.36
C ILE A 116 1.67 11.43 -24.37
N MET A 117 2.02 10.97 -25.55
CA MET A 117 1.06 10.71 -26.62
C MET A 117 0.34 9.36 -26.48
N HIS A 118 0.90 8.42 -25.72
CA HIS A 118 0.37 7.06 -25.60
C HIS A 118 0.41 6.51 -24.17
N THR A 119 -0.59 5.69 -23.83
CA THR A 119 -0.72 5.10 -22.49
C THR A 119 0.35 4.05 -22.14
N GLY A 120 1.12 3.57 -23.12
CA GLY A 120 2.10 2.49 -22.94
C GLY A 120 1.48 1.08 -22.77
N THR A 121 0.16 0.95 -22.95
CA THR A 121 -0.56 -0.32 -22.77
C THR A 121 0.07 -1.47 -23.58
N GLY A 122 0.31 -2.59 -22.92
CA GLY A 122 0.93 -3.79 -23.50
C GLY A 122 2.45 -3.75 -23.63
N ARG A 123 3.11 -2.59 -23.44
CA ARG A 123 4.57 -2.40 -23.53
C ARG A 123 5.19 -2.11 -22.17
N ILE A 124 4.52 -1.24 -21.40
CA ILE A 124 5.00 -0.79 -20.07
C ILE A 124 4.01 -1.29 -19.02
N SER A 125 4.48 -2.14 -18.13
CA SER A 125 3.69 -2.64 -16.99
C SER A 125 3.89 -1.73 -15.79
N LYS A 126 2.81 -1.34 -15.11
CA LYS A 126 2.89 -0.62 -13.83
C LYS A 126 2.96 -1.60 -12.65
N MET A 127 3.90 -1.40 -11.76
CA MET A 127 4.11 -2.20 -10.55
C MET A 127 4.09 -1.28 -9.33
N PRO A 128 3.08 -1.36 -8.46
CA PRO A 128 3.10 -0.64 -7.20
C PRO A 128 4.13 -1.25 -6.25
N MET A 129 4.80 -0.42 -5.49
CA MET A 129 5.74 -0.79 -4.44
C MET A 129 5.39 -0.03 -3.16
N TYR A 130 5.25 -0.77 -2.07
CA TYR A 130 4.87 -0.24 -0.75
C TYR A 130 6.07 -0.04 0.17
N PRO A 131 5.94 0.66 1.30
CA PRO A 131 6.87 0.54 2.41
C PRO A 131 7.06 -0.92 2.83
N MET A 132 8.12 -1.23 3.56
CA MET A 132 8.42 -2.60 3.95
C MET A 132 7.36 -3.16 4.90
N SER A 133 6.96 -4.42 4.64
CA SER A 133 6.20 -5.21 5.60
C SER A 133 7.08 -5.66 6.78
N LEU A 134 6.47 -6.17 7.84
CA LEU A 134 7.21 -6.74 8.98
C LEU A 134 8.11 -7.91 8.55
N TYR A 135 7.72 -8.68 7.55
CA TYR A 135 8.57 -9.75 7.03
C TYR A 135 9.81 -9.21 6.27
N GLU A 136 9.62 -8.19 5.44
CA GLU A 136 10.73 -7.57 4.71
C GLU A 136 11.71 -6.84 5.63
N SER A 137 11.22 -6.24 6.74
CA SER A 137 12.04 -5.60 7.78
C SER A 137 12.66 -6.59 8.78
N LYS A 138 12.40 -7.91 8.64
CA LYS A 138 12.88 -8.99 9.51
C LYS A 138 12.28 -8.97 10.92
N GLU A 139 11.13 -8.40 11.08
CA GLU A 139 10.37 -8.34 12.33
C GLU A 139 9.27 -9.40 12.40
N SER A 140 8.83 -9.93 11.25
CA SER A 140 8.02 -11.15 11.21
C SER A 140 8.91 -12.37 11.08
N THR A 141 8.55 -13.45 11.79
CA THR A 141 9.22 -14.76 11.68
C THR A 141 9.01 -15.41 10.32
N GLY A 142 7.92 -15.05 9.60
CA GLY A 142 7.54 -15.69 8.34
C GLY A 142 7.22 -17.18 8.49
N SER A 143 6.86 -17.63 9.68
CA SER A 143 6.52 -19.05 9.95
C SER A 143 5.20 -19.46 9.27
N ILE A 144 4.32 -18.49 8.97
CA ILE A 144 3.05 -18.72 8.29
C ILE A 144 3.11 -18.07 6.90
N SER A 145 2.99 -18.88 5.84
CA SER A 145 2.89 -18.39 4.47
C SER A 145 1.43 -18.20 4.09
N LEU A 146 1.11 -16.97 3.63
CA LEU A 146 -0.22 -16.65 3.12
C LEU A 146 -0.57 -17.51 1.90
N ARG A 147 0.40 -17.82 1.04
CA ARG A 147 0.25 -18.74 -0.09
C ARG A 147 -0.17 -20.13 0.37
N LEU A 148 0.56 -20.70 1.34
CA LEU A 148 0.23 -22.02 1.87
C LEU A 148 -1.15 -22.09 2.47
N LEU A 149 -1.58 -21.05 3.18
CA LEU A 149 -2.95 -20.98 3.74
C LEU A 149 -4.02 -21.04 2.65
N PHE A 150 -3.80 -20.38 1.50
CA PHE A 150 -4.74 -20.47 0.38
C PHE A 150 -4.66 -21.80 -0.37
N ASP A 151 -3.47 -22.39 -0.49
CA ASP A 151 -3.27 -23.65 -1.21
C ASP A 151 -3.73 -24.85 -0.36
N ASP A 152 -3.61 -24.77 0.97
CA ASP A 152 -4.10 -25.74 1.94
C ASP A 152 -4.77 -25.02 3.14
N PRO A 153 -6.07 -24.73 3.09
CA PRO A 153 -6.77 -24.09 4.21
C PRO A 153 -6.74 -24.90 5.52
N ALA A 154 -6.45 -26.20 5.45
CA ALA A 154 -6.30 -27.07 6.62
C ALA A 154 -4.88 -27.05 7.21
N TYR A 155 -3.94 -26.33 6.57
CA TYR A 155 -2.57 -26.21 7.06
C TYR A 155 -2.52 -25.86 8.55
N ASP A 156 -1.79 -26.71 9.30
CA ASP A 156 -1.65 -26.60 10.74
C ASP A 156 -0.73 -25.43 11.11
N ILE A 157 -1.28 -24.49 11.86
CA ILE A 157 -0.58 -23.31 12.36
C ILE A 157 -0.44 -23.31 13.89
N ASP A 158 -0.93 -24.35 14.56
CA ASP A 158 -1.01 -24.39 16.02
C ASP A 158 0.37 -24.33 16.66
N GLY A 159 0.53 -23.42 17.60
CA GLY A 159 1.77 -23.22 18.33
C GLY A 159 2.87 -22.47 17.60
N LEU A 160 2.65 -21.99 16.35
CA LEU A 160 3.59 -21.09 15.71
C LEU A 160 3.59 -19.73 16.42
N GLN A 161 4.78 -19.19 16.70
CA GLN A 161 4.95 -18.03 17.58
C GLN A 161 5.80 -16.93 16.95
N SER A 162 5.65 -15.74 17.52
CA SER A 162 6.49 -14.56 17.30
C SER A 162 6.89 -13.94 18.62
N ASP A 163 8.10 -13.41 18.73
CA ASP A 163 8.60 -12.63 19.87
C ASP A 163 8.19 -11.15 19.81
N MET A 164 7.26 -10.80 18.91
CA MET A 164 6.75 -9.44 18.73
C MET A 164 5.72 -9.10 19.80
N THR A 165 6.14 -8.34 20.82
CA THR A 165 5.21 -7.82 21.83
C THR A 165 4.41 -6.63 21.29
N VAL A 166 3.34 -6.25 21.99
CA VAL A 166 2.50 -5.09 21.63
C VAL A 166 3.34 -3.79 21.62
N GLU A 167 4.27 -3.62 22.55
CA GLU A 167 5.15 -2.45 22.61
C GLU A 167 6.08 -2.38 21.37
N LYS A 168 6.66 -3.51 20.98
CA LYS A 168 7.47 -3.59 19.75
C LYS A 168 6.62 -3.31 18.50
N LEU A 169 5.38 -3.81 18.48
CA LEU A 169 4.44 -3.60 17.40
C LEU A 169 4.04 -2.12 17.29
N ILE A 170 3.76 -1.46 18.43
CA ILE A 170 3.52 -0.01 18.50
C ILE A 170 4.73 0.76 17.96
N PHE A 171 5.94 0.39 18.40
CA PHE A 171 7.16 1.03 17.92
C PHE A 171 7.33 0.86 16.39
N ALA A 172 7.14 -0.34 15.86
CA ALA A 172 7.23 -0.63 14.43
C ALA A 172 6.20 0.17 13.62
N ALA A 173 4.97 0.33 14.13
CA ALA A 173 3.95 1.16 13.51
C ALA A 173 4.32 2.65 13.48
N CYS A 174 4.93 3.17 14.57
CA CYS A 174 5.40 4.55 14.65
C CYS A 174 6.60 4.83 13.74
N ARG A 175 7.55 3.90 13.67
CA ARG A 175 8.72 3.97 12.81
C ARG A 175 8.35 3.85 11.32
N GLY A 176 7.39 3.01 11.01
CA GLY A 176 6.97 2.69 9.64
C GLY A 176 7.91 1.73 8.92
N GLY A 177 7.48 1.35 7.70
CA GLY A 177 8.20 0.45 6.80
C GLY A 177 9.23 1.16 5.90
N TRP A 178 9.86 2.23 6.36
CA TRP A 178 10.83 3.01 5.58
C TRP A 178 12.21 2.35 5.66
N PRO A 179 12.82 1.90 4.53
CA PRO A 179 14.13 1.24 4.58
C PRO A 179 15.21 2.02 5.30
N ALA A 180 15.21 3.35 5.16
CA ALA A 180 16.19 4.21 5.82
C ALA A 180 16.12 4.16 7.36
N SER A 181 14.94 3.87 7.95
CA SER A 181 14.79 3.76 9.39
C SER A 181 15.47 2.51 9.97
N LEU A 182 15.63 1.46 9.17
CA LEU A 182 16.27 0.22 9.61
C LEU A 182 17.81 0.29 9.66
N ASP A 183 18.39 1.32 9.04
CA ASP A 183 19.85 1.53 9.02
C ASP A 183 20.33 2.42 10.18
N VAL A 184 19.41 2.87 11.00
CA VAL A 184 19.63 3.78 12.12
C VAL A 184 19.50 3.04 13.44
N THR A 185 20.44 3.24 14.38
CA THR A 185 20.52 2.52 15.64
C THR A 185 19.68 3.13 16.76
N SER A 186 19.57 4.48 16.80
CA SER A 186 18.79 5.19 17.82
C SER A 186 17.30 5.14 17.50
N GLN A 187 16.47 4.74 18.44
CA GLN A 187 15.02 4.71 18.31
C GLN A 187 14.44 6.10 18.03
N GLU A 188 14.97 7.14 18.66
CA GLU A 188 14.55 8.52 18.44
C GLU A 188 14.79 8.92 16.98
N ALA A 189 15.97 8.60 16.44
CA ALA A 189 16.29 8.91 15.04
C ALA A 189 15.45 8.09 14.05
N GLN A 190 15.09 6.85 14.37
CA GLN A 190 14.16 6.05 13.56
C GLN A 190 12.77 6.70 13.47
N LEU A 191 12.26 7.24 14.58
CA LEU A 191 10.95 7.90 14.64
C LEU A 191 10.93 9.25 13.92
N LEU A 192 12.06 9.99 13.93
CA LEU A 192 12.19 11.26 13.22
C LEU A 192 11.95 11.11 11.71
N ILE A 193 12.32 9.98 11.12
CA ILE A 193 12.18 9.73 9.67
C ILE A 193 10.71 9.86 9.22
N ALA A 194 9.77 9.27 9.97
CA ALA A 194 8.34 9.37 9.64
C ALA A 194 7.79 10.79 9.87
N GLN A 195 8.26 11.49 10.91
CA GLN A 195 7.85 12.85 11.20
C GLN A 195 8.33 13.81 10.10
N ASP A 196 9.60 13.73 9.72
CA ASP A 196 10.17 14.55 8.65
C ASP A 196 9.54 14.24 7.30
N TYR A 197 9.21 12.97 7.04
CA TYR A 197 8.47 12.58 5.84
C TYR A 197 7.14 13.36 5.72
N VAL A 198 6.35 13.40 6.79
CA VAL A 198 5.08 14.14 6.81
C VAL A 198 5.30 15.64 6.66
N ASN A 199 6.34 16.20 7.29
CA ASN A 199 6.68 17.61 7.16
C ASN A 199 7.02 17.97 5.72
N VAL A 200 7.91 17.23 5.07
CA VAL A 200 8.32 17.47 3.67
C VAL A 200 7.13 17.33 2.71
N ILE A 201 6.26 16.34 2.92
CA ILE A 201 5.03 16.20 2.12
C ILE A 201 4.16 17.46 2.22
N CYS A 202 3.93 17.97 3.42
CA CYS A 202 3.07 19.13 3.63
C CYS A 202 3.71 20.44 3.16
N ASP A 203 5.01 20.63 3.39
CA ASP A 203 5.69 21.89 3.12
C ASP A 203 6.09 22.05 1.66
N GLU A 204 6.43 20.95 0.98
CA GLU A 204 7.04 21.00 -0.33
C GLU A 204 6.33 20.14 -1.38
N ASP A 205 6.22 18.84 -1.14
CA ASP A 205 5.85 17.88 -2.17
C ASP A 205 4.41 18.04 -2.66
N ILE A 206 3.50 18.41 -1.77
CA ILE A 206 2.08 18.60 -2.10
C ILE A 206 1.85 19.72 -3.13
N SER A 207 2.76 20.70 -3.20
CA SER A 207 2.74 21.75 -4.23
C SER A 207 3.52 21.37 -5.47
N ARG A 208 4.59 20.55 -5.31
CA ARG A 208 5.46 20.13 -6.41
C ARG A 208 4.82 19.07 -7.31
N VAL A 209 3.86 18.31 -6.80
CA VAL A 209 3.25 17.17 -7.53
C VAL A 209 2.62 17.58 -8.85
N ASP A 210 2.12 18.79 -8.96
CA ASP A 210 1.46 19.35 -10.15
C ASP A 210 1.74 20.84 -10.40
N GLY A 211 2.60 21.44 -9.57
CA GLY A 211 2.95 22.86 -9.65
C GLY A 211 1.87 23.81 -9.07
N VAL A 212 0.79 23.30 -8.49
CA VAL A 212 -0.25 24.09 -7.83
C VAL A 212 0.22 24.45 -6.41
N ARG A 213 0.25 25.75 -6.11
CA ARG A 213 0.64 26.22 -4.78
C ARG A 213 -0.44 25.87 -3.75
N ARG A 214 -0.07 25.05 -2.77
CA ARG A 214 -0.93 24.65 -1.65
C ARG A 214 -0.39 25.16 -0.31
N GLN A 215 -1.30 25.43 0.63
CA GLN A 215 -0.92 25.92 1.96
C GLN A 215 -0.50 24.75 2.87
N PRO A 216 0.73 24.74 3.42
CA PRO A 216 1.20 23.66 4.31
C PRO A 216 0.31 23.44 5.54
N ALA A 217 -0.21 24.52 6.14
CA ALA A 217 -1.08 24.44 7.31
C ALA A 217 -2.37 23.65 6.99
N LEU A 218 -3.01 23.91 5.84
CA LEU A 218 -4.20 23.17 5.42
C LEU A 218 -3.87 21.71 5.08
N ALA A 219 -2.71 21.44 4.47
CA ALA A 219 -2.24 20.08 4.23
C ALA A 219 -2.11 19.29 5.54
N ARG A 220 -1.51 19.88 6.57
CA ARG A 220 -1.39 19.25 7.90
C ARG A 220 -2.76 18.98 8.53
N LEU A 221 -3.70 19.91 8.46
CA LEU A 221 -5.05 19.73 8.99
C LEU A 221 -5.79 18.59 8.27
N ILE A 222 -5.67 18.52 6.94
CA ILE A 222 -6.27 17.42 6.14
C ILE A 222 -5.64 16.09 6.52
N MET A 223 -4.32 16.00 6.61
CA MET A 223 -3.65 14.77 7.04
C MET A 223 -4.04 14.37 8.46
N ARG A 224 -4.15 15.33 9.38
CA ARG A 224 -4.61 15.08 10.77
C ARG A 224 -6.06 14.59 10.80
N SER A 225 -6.96 15.17 9.99
CA SER A 225 -8.34 14.69 9.88
C SER A 225 -8.41 13.28 9.29
N TYR A 226 -7.58 12.98 8.28
CA TYR A 226 -7.45 11.62 7.75
C TYR A 226 -6.96 10.64 8.82
N ALA A 227 -5.92 11.01 9.56
CA ALA A 227 -5.34 10.17 10.60
C ALA A 227 -6.31 9.89 11.77
N ARG A 228 -7.13 10.90 12.17
CA ARG A 228 -8.22 10.73 13.14
C ARG A 228 -9.27 9.72 12.69
N ASN A 229 -9.47 9.60 11.41
CA ASN A 229 -10.49 8.74 10.80
C ASN A 229 -9.87 7.55 10.05
N ILE A 230 -8.64 7.18 10.40
CA ILE A 230 -7.96 6.04 9.77
C ILE A 230 -8.76 4.75 9.97
N CYS A 231 -8.79 3.91 8.94
CA CYS A 231 -9.53 2.66 8.90
C CYS A 231 -11.03 2.78 9.21
N THR A 232 -11.63 3.94 8.91
CA THR A 232 -13.08 4.15 9.04
C THR A 232 -13.74 4.53 7.72
N LEU A 233 -15.08 4.41 7.67
CA LEU A 233 -15.91 4.75 6.51
C LEU A 233 -16.40 6.20 6.55
N VAL A 234 -15.68 7.09 7.24
CA VAL A 234 -16.09 8.49 7.39
C VAL A 234 -16.27 9.18 6.04
N LYS A 235 -17.32 9.97 5.91
CA LYS A 235 -17.59 10.78 4.72
C LYS A 235 -16.64 11.98 4.67
N LYS A 236 -16.18 12.36 3.48
CA LYS A 236 -15.34 13.55 3.26
C LYS A 236 -16.00 14.84 3.80
N SER A 237 -17.34 14.95 3.73
CA SER A 237 -18.07 16.08 4.28
C SER A 237 -17.90 16.25 5.80
N LYS A 238 -17.83 15.13 6.56
CA LYS A 238 -17.57 15.18 8.00
C LYS A 238 -16.11 15.57 8.27
N MET A 239 -15.17 15.05 7.50
CA MET A 239 -13.76 15.42 7.61
C MET A 239 -13.52 16.90 7.29
N LEU A 240 -14.23 17.44 6.28
CA LEU A 240 -14.19 18.87 5.96
C LEU A 240 -14.76 19.71 7.10
N ALA A 241 -15.88 19.28 7.72
CA ALA A 241 -16.45 19.98 8.86
C ALA A 241 -15.47 20.09 10.04
N ASP A 242 -14.69 19.03 10.32
CA ASP A 242 -13.65 19.07 11.36
C ASP A 242 -12.55 20.14 11.06
N ILE A 243 -12.23 20.35 9.79
CA ILE A 243 -11.18 21.29 9.35
C ILE A 243 -11.69 22.74 9.33
N THR A 244 -12.95 22.95 8.95
CA THR A 244 -13.54 24.29 8.84
C THR A 244 -13.67 25.01 10.18
N VAL A 245 -13.56 24.32 11.30
CA VAL A 245 -13.44 24.94 12.64
C VAL A 245 -12.20 25.82 12.75
N GLU A 246 -11.08 25.40 12.16
CA GLU A 246 -9.80 26.15 12.18
C GLU A 246 -9.57 26.96 10.91
N MET A 247 -10.19 26.57 9.78
CA MET A 247 -10.04 27.20 8.46
C MET A 247 -11.41 27.42 7.79
N GLU A 248 -12.14 28.44 8.22
CA GLU A 248 -13.53 28.75 7.84
C GLU A 248 -13.82 28.79 6.32
N LYS A 249 -12.82 29.04 5.48
CA LYS A 249 -12.99 29.23 4.03
C LYS A 249 -12.66 27.98 3.19
N THR A 250 -12.45 26.82 3.81
CA THR A 250 -12.12 25.61 3.06
C THR A 250 -13.38 25.02 2.42
N SER A 251 -13.39 24.94 1.09
CA SER A 251 -14.48 24.33 0.33
C SER A 251 -14.25 22.85 0.05
N MET A 252 -15.31 22.09 -0.30
CA MET A 252 -15.18 20.69 -0.71
C MET A 252 -14.25 20.50 -1.92
N PRO A 253 -14.35 21.33 -3.00
CA PRO A 253 -13.39 21.24 -4.10
C PRO A 253 -11.93 21.43 -3.67
N THR A 254 -11.67 22.35 -2.74
CA THR A 254 -10.32 22.56 -2.19
C THR A 254 -9.86 21.33 -1.40
N PHE A 255 -10.72 20.78 -0.56
CA PHE A 255 -10.42 19.54 0.19
C PHE A 255 -10.08 18.39 -0.76
N ASP A 256 -10.91 18.18 -1.79
CA ASP A 256 -10.71 17.12 -2.79
C ASP A 256 -9.41 17.31 -3.60
N ASP A 257 -9.03 18.56 -3.91
CA ASP A 257 -7.76 18.86 -4.57
C ASP A 257 -6.55 18.43 -3.74
N TYR A 258 -6.56 18.73 -2.42
CA TYR A 258 -5.49 18.29 -1.53
C TYR A 258 -5.45 16.77 -1.38
N VAL A 259 -6.60 16.12 -1.19
CA VAL A 259 -6.69 14.66 -1.11
C VAL A 259 -6.16 14.01 -2.39
N SER A 260 -6.55 14.53 -3.56
CA SER A 260 -6.05 14.06 -4.85
C SER A 260 -4.53 14.21 -4.98
N ALA A 261 -3.97 15.33 -4.53
CA ALA A 261 -2.53 15.54 -4.51
C ALA A 261 -1.80 14.52 -3.61
N LEU A 262 -2.33 14.26 -2.41
CA LEU A 262 -1.79 13.26 -1.48
C LEU A 262 -1.89 11.82 -2.03
N GLN A 263 -2.96 11.50 -2.77
CA GLN A 263 -3.10 10.21 -3.46
C GLN A 263 -2.07 10.07 -4.59
N ARG A 264 -1.82 11.13 -5.37
CA ARG A 264 -0.78 11.12 -6.42
C ARG A 264 0.65 11.01 -5.88
N LEU A 265 0.87 11.45 -4.63
CA LEU A 265 2.11 11.25 -3.89
C LEU A 265 2.19 9.86 -3.23
N PHE A 266 1.18 9.02 -3.37
CA PHE A 266 1.06 7.71 -2.70
C PHE A 266 1.14 7.82 -1.17
N VAL A 267 0.62 8.89 -0.59
CA VAL A 267 0.51 9.09 0.86
C VAL A 267 -0.80 8.51 1.38
N ILE A 268 -1.90 8.85 0.70
CA ILE A 268 -3.23 8.30 0.96
C ILE A 268 -3.51 7.19 -0.07
N GLU A 269 -3.95 6.06 0.42
CA GLU A 269 -4.40 4.92 -0.39
C GLU A 269 -5.60 4.26 0.27
N ASP A 270 -6.77 4.87 0.06
CA ASP A 270 -8.03 4.37 0.58
C ASP A 270 -8.31 2.93 0.11
N VAL A 271 -9.02 2.16 0.94
CA VAL A 271 -9.37 0.77 0.65
C VAL A 271 -10.78 0.72 0.08
N GLU A 272 -10.94 0.09 -1.08
CA GLU A 272 -12.22 -0.05 -1.77
C GLU A 272 -13.07 -1.15 -1.15
N ALA A 273 -14.40 -0.98 -1.23
CA ALA A 273 -15.34 -2.01 -0.81
C ALA A 273 -15.30 -3.22 -1.75
N TRP A 274 -15.52 -4.39 -1.18
CA TRP A 274 -15.70 -5.63 -1.91
C TRP A 274 -17.13 -6.16 -1.73
N CYS A 275 -17.59 -6.97 -2.69
CA CYS A 275 -18.86 -7.67 -2.61
C CYS A 275 -18.71 -9.07 -3.22
N PRO A 276 -19.18 -10.11 -2.55
CA PRO A 276 -19.09 -11.49 -3.06
C PRO A 276 -19.85 -11.69 -4.40
N ALA A 277 -20.86 -10.89 -4.66
CA ALA A 277 -21.57 -10.90 -5.94
C ALA A 277 -20.85 -9.99 -6.95
N ILE A 278 -20.03 -10.54 -7.83
CA ILE A 278 -19.19 -9.82 -8.81
C ILE A 278 -19.99 -8.78 -9.64
N ARG A 279 -21.27 -9.04 -9.94
CA ARG A 279 -22.13 -8.13 -10.70
C ARG A 279 -22.95 -7.17 -9.83
N SER A 280 -22.73 -7.17 -8.52
CA SER A 280 -23.47 -6.29 -7.60
C SER A 280 -22.94 -4.86 -7.69
N ALA A 281 -23.86 -3.89 -7.81
CA ALA A 281 -23.52 -2.48 -7.69
C ALA A 281 -23.24 -2.03 -6.24
N ALA A 282 -23.37 -2.92 -5.24
CA ALA A 282 -23.22 -2.58 -3.83
C ALA A 282 -21.79 -2.11 -3.52
N ALA A 283 -20.76 -2.81 -4.01
CA ALA A 283 -19.36 -2.41 -3.82
C ALA A 283 -19.06 -1.04 -4.43
N ILE A 284 -19.62 -0.73 -5.62
CA ILE A 284 -19.42 0.56 -6.28
C ILE A 284 -20.08 1.71 -5.52
N ARG A 285 -21.20 1.44 -4.84
CA ARG A 285 -21.96 2.44 -4.08
C ARG A 285 -21.46 2.64 -2.65
N SER A 286 -20.62 1.76 -2.17
CA SER A 286 -20.00 1.88 -0.85
C SER A 286 -18.88 2.90 -0.86
N GLY A 287 -18.72 3.66 0.22
CA GLY A 287 -17.60 4.59 0.38
C GLY A 287 -16.28 3.84 0.52
N ALA A 288 -15.17 4.49 0.29
CA ALA A 288 -13.86 3.91 0.56
C ALA A 288 -13.49 4.03 2.05
N LYS A 289 -12.86 3.00 2.62
CA LYS A 289 -12.26 3.03 3.97
C LYS A 289 -11.01 3.90 3.91
N ARG A 290 -10.90 4.90 4.82
CA ARG A 290 -9.79 5.86 4.82
C ARG A 290 -8.50 5.18 5.25
N CYS A 291 -7.45 5.29 4.46
CA CYS A 291 -6.18 4.64 4.77
C CYS A 291 -4.99 5.44 4.27
N PHE A 292 -3.88 5.35 5.02
CA PHE A 292 -2.55 5.74 4.54
C PHE A 292 -1.81 4.53 3.99
N VAL A 293 -0.80 4.80 3.18
CA VAL A 293 0.07 3.75 2.63
C VAL A 293 0.94 3.09 3.71
N ASP A 294 1.16 3.78 4.84
CA ASP A 294 1.93 3.31 5.99
C ASP A 294 1.37 3.89 7.29
N PRO A 295 1.24 3.11 8.38
CA PRO A 295 0.68 3.56 9.65
C PRO A 295 1.46 4.71 10.29
N SER A 296 2.77 4.80 10.07
CA SER A 296 3.61 5.85 10.65
C SER A 296 3.22 7.25 10.19
N ILE A 297 2.64 7.37 8.99
CA ILE A 297 2.12 8.64 8.49
C ILE A 297 0.97 9.14 9.37
N ALA A 298 0.06 8.24 9.76
CA ALA A 298 -1.05 8.60 10.65
C ALA A 298 -0.54 8.98 12.05
N VAL A 299 0.40 8.22 12.60
CA VAL A 299 1.01 8.51 13.91
C VAL A 299 1.68 9.89 13.90
N ALA A 300 2.48 10.18 12.88
CA ALA A 300 3.15 11.47 12.72
C ALA A 300 2.15 12.63 12.53
N ALA A 301 1.10 12.44 11.70
CA ALA A 301 0.06 13.45 11.46
C ALA A 301 -0.77 13.76 12.72
N LEU A 302 -0.94 12.78 13.63
CA LEU A 302 -1.60 12.98 14.92
C LEU A 302 -0.67 13.59 15.98
N GLY A 303 0.65 13.65 15.72
CA GLY A 303 1.64 14.07 16.69
C GLY A 303 1.78 13.09 17.87
N MET A 304 1.52 11.80 17.63
CA MET A 304 1.60 10.75 18.66
C MET A 304 3.00 10.13 18.72
N SER A 305 3.29 9.51 19.84
CA SER A 305 4.52 8.77 20.12
C SER A 305 4.20 7.33 20.49
N PRO A 306 5.18 6.41 20.52
CA PRO A 306 4.96 5.06 21.05
C PRO A 306 4.32 5.09 22.45
N ARG A 307 4.85 5.94 23.34
CA ARG A 307 4.32 6.09 24.70
C ARG A 307 2.86 6.52 24.76
N SER A 308 2.44 7.44 23.89
CA SER A 308 1.04 7.87 23.86
C SER A 308 0.10 6.79 23.32
N LEU A 309 0.55 5.96 22.38
CA LEU A 309 -0.20 4.82 21.85
C LEU A 309 -0.29 3.64 22.85
N GLU A 310 0.74 3.41 23.67
CA GLU A 310 0.68 2.45 24.77
C GLU A 310 -0.43 2.80 25.79
N LEU A 311 -0.70 4.09 25.99
CA LEU A 311 -1.76 4.59 26.88
C LEU A 311 -3.13 4.67 26.19
N ASP A 312 -3.19 4.60 24.88
CA ASP A 312 -4.43 4.65 24.07
C ASP A 312 -4.45 3.49 23.06
N LEU A 313 -4.62 2.29 23.58
CA LEU A 313 -4.71 1.08 22.74
C LEU A 313 -5.92 1.08 21.81
N ARG A 314 -6.96 1.87 22.12
CA ARG A 314 -8.10 2.02 21.21
C ARG A 314 -7.70 2.71 19.91
N THR A 315 -6.98 3.82 20.00
CA THR A 315 -6.41 4.48 18.82
C THR A 315 -5.40 3.59 18.12
N PHE A 316 -4.56 2.86 18.91
CA PHE A 316 -3.62 1.93 18.33
C PHE A 316 -4.31 0.79 17.55
N GLY A 317 -5.50 0.35 17.93
CA GLY A 317 -6.28 -0.64 17.16
C GLY A 317 -6.49 -0.24 15.70
N PHE A 318 -6.86 1.01 15.42
CA PHE A 318 -6.99 1.53 14.05
C PHE A 318 -5.65 1.65 13.32
N ILE A 319 -4.59 2.03 14.03
CA ILE A 319 -3.22 2.07 13.48
C ILE A 319 -2.74 0.65 13.14
N PHE A 320 -3.05 -0.33 13.99
CA PHE A 320 -2.76 -1.74 13.76
C PHE A 320 -3.50 -2.29 12.54
N GLU A 321 -4.77 -1.97 12.37
CA GLU A 321 -5.52 -2.33 11.16
C GLU A 321 -4.86 -1.75 9.89
N CYS A 322 -4.42 -0.48 9.91
CA CYS A 322 -3.65 0.10 8.80
C CYS A 322 -2.34 -0.66 8.54
N MET A 323 -1.66 -1.11 9.59
CA MET A 323 -0.45 -1.93 9.49
C MET A 323 -0.74 -3.30 8.84
N CYS A 324 -1.83 -3.95 9.24
CA CYS A 324 -2.30 -5.20 8.62
C CYS A 324 -2.61 -4.99 7.14
N ILE A 325 -3.30 -3.90 6.78
CA ILE A 325 -3.61 -3.55 5.39
C ILE A 325 -2.33 -3.37 4.57
N ARG A 326 -1.33 -2.63 5.09
CA ARG A 326 -0.03 -2.44 4.43
C ARG A 326 0.65 -3.79 4.15
N ASP A 327 0.80 -4.62 5.17
CA ASP A 327 1.51 -5.89 5.07
C ASP A 327 0.79 -6.86 4.14
N LEU A 328 -0.53 -6.97 4.25
CA LEU A 328 -1.32 -7.81 3.35
C LEU A 328 -1.30 -7.31 1.90
N LYS A 329 -1.24 -6.00 1.64
CA LYS A 329 -1.01 -5.46 0.29
C LYS A 329 0.34 -5.92 -0.27
N VAL A 330 1.40 -5.92 0.55
CA VAL A 330 2.73 -6.42 0.14
C VAL A 330 2.68 -7.93 -0.14
N TYR A 331 2.15 -8.72 0.78
CA TYR A 331 2.10 -10.19 0.63
C TYR A 331 1.20 -10.64 -0.51
N SER A 332 0.05 -10.01 -0.67
CA SER A 332 -0.93 -10.37 -1.71
C SER A 332 -0.44 -10.10 -3.14
N GLN A 333 0.49 -9.16 -3.34
CA GLN A 333 1.06 -8.92 -4.67
C GLN A 333 1.69 -10.17 -5.28
N ALA A 334 2.41 -10.95 -4.47
CA ALA A 334 3.01 -12.20 -4.90
C ALA A 334 2.00 -13.29 -5.27
N LEU A 335 0.74 -13.13 -4.83
CA LEU A 335 -0.38 -14.04 -5.07
C LEU A 335 -1.32 -13.56 -6.20
N GLY A 336 -1.05 -12.39 -6.79
CA GLY A 336 -1.99 -11.74 -7.70
C GLY A 336 -3.28 -11.28 -6.99
N GLY A 337 -3.21 -11.06 -5.68
CA GLY A 337 -4.34 -10.71 -4.84
C GLY A 337 -4.56 -9.20 -4.71
N ARG A 338 -5.71 -8.84 -4.13
CA ARG A 338 -6.09 -7.47 -3.79
C ARG A 338 -6.67 -7.42 -2.39
N VAL A 339 -6.41 -6.31 -1.70
CA VAL A 339 -6.97 -5.99 -0.39
C VAL A 339 -8.14 -5.03 -0.58
N SER A 340 -9.28 -5.39 0.00
CA SER A 340 -10.51 -4.61 0.06
C SER A 340 -11.12 -4.75 1.46
N TYR A 341 -12.29 -4.20 1.71
CA TYR A 341 -13.06 -4.39 2.93
C TYR A 341 -14.50 -4.79 2.59
N TYR A 342 -15.24 -5.32 3.57
CA TYR A 342 -16.66 -5.56 3.46
C TYR A 342 -17.42 -4.84 4.57
N HIS A 343 -18.52 -4.19 4.19
CA HIS A 343 -19.49 -3.62 5.13
C HIS A 343 -20.87 -3.59 4.47
N ASP A 344 -21.88 -3.98 5.19
CA ASP A 344 -23.26 -4.00 4.70
C ASP A 344 -24.16 -3.01 5.44
N ARG A 345 -25.43 -2.94 5.04
CA ARG A 345 -26.43 -2.06 5.63
C ARG A 345 -26.89 -2.47 7.04
N TYR A 346 -26.47 -3.61 7.53
CA TYR A 346 -26.78 -4.14 8.85
C TYR A 346 -25.61 -4.06 9.82
N ASP A 347 -24.58 -3.25 9.45
CA ASP A 347 -23.33 -3.08 10.18
C ASP A 347 -22.55 -4.39 10.37
N LEU A 348 -22.76 -5.39 9.49
CA LEU A 348 -21.90 -6.56 9.42
C LEU A 348 -20.68 -6.22 8.55
N GLU A 349 -19.50 -6.39 9.13
CA GLU A 349 -18.25 -6.02 8.48
C GLU A 349 -17.20 -7.14 8.52
N ALA A 350 -16.27 -7.06 7.58
CA ALA A 350 -14.94 -7.64 7.68
C ALA A 350 -13.93 -6.53 7.41
N ASP A 351 -13.02 -6.31 8.35
CA ASP A 351 -12.03 -5.24 8.29
C ASP A 351 -11.24 -5.29 6.98
N ILE A 352 -10.87 -6.51 6.57
CA ILE A 352 -10.13 -6.76 5.35
C ILE A 352 -10.74 -7.96 4.61
N VAL A 353 -10.89 -7.83 3.30
CA VAL A 353 -11.14 -8.92 2.38
C VAL A 353 -9.94 -9.05 1.45
N LEU A 354 -9.22 -10.14 1.58
CA LEU A 354 -8.13 -10.48 0.67
C LEU A 354 -8.64 -11.41 -0.41
N HIS A 355 -8.76 -10.95 -1.64
CA HIS A 355 -9.28 -11.75 -2.75
C HIS A 355 -8.24 -11.93 -3.85
N LEU A 356 -8.15 -13.15 -4.37
CA LEU A 356 -7.23 -13.57 -5.41
C LEU A 356 -7.90 -13.53 -6.80
N ALA A 357 -7.07 -13.49 -7.84
CA ALA A 357 -7.55 -13.44 -9.22
C ALA A 357 -8.31 -14.72 -9.65
N ASP A 358 -8.07 -15.85 -8.98
CA ASP A 358 -8.75 -17.13 -9.21
C ASP A 358 -10.10 -17.27 -8.48
N GLY A 359 -10.52 -16.21 -7.76
CA GLY A 359 -11.78 -16.14 -7.04
C GLY A 359 -11.72 -16.64 -5.60
N ARG A 360 -10.58 -17.17 -5.13
CA ARG A 360 -10.38 -17.50 -3.71
C ARG A 360 -10.30 -16.21 -2.90
N TYR A 361 -10.80 -16.24 -1.65
CA TYR A 361 -10.70 -15.10 -0.76
C TYR A 361 -10.71 -15.46 0.72
N ALA A 362 -10.11 -14.58 1.51
CA ALA A 362 -10.13 -14.61 2.96
C ALA A 362 -10.93 -13.43 3.51
N LEU A 363 -11.72 -13.68 4.56
CA LEU A 363 -12.30 -12.64 5.41
C LEU A 363 -11.44 -12.50 6.65
N ILE A 364 -11.07 -11.26 6.99
CA ILE A 364 -10.11 -10.96 8.04
C ILE A 364 -10.66 -9.86 8.95
N GLU A 365 -10.64 -10.12 10.26
CA GLU A 365 -10.86 -9.15 11.33
C GLU A 365 -9.53 -8.83 12.01
N CYS A 366 -9.28 -7.56 12.31
CA CYS A 366 -8.08 -7.09 12.97
C CYS A 366 -8.40 -6.81 14.45
N LYS A 367 -7.81 -7.59 15.36
CA LYS A 367 -8.02 -7.45 16.81
C LYS A 367 -6.68 -7.41 17.52
N LEU A 368 -6.44 -6.36 18.30
CA LEU A 368 -5.14 -6.18 18.96
C LEU A 368 -4.92 -7.20 20.07
N GLY A 369 -5.93 -7.43 20.89
CA GLY A 369 -5.86 -8.25 22.10
C GLY A 369 -6.68 -9.52 22.03
N SER A 370 -6.35 -10.47 22.91
CA SER A 370 -6.99 -11.79 22.99
C SER A 370 -8.49 -11.74 23.39
N ARG A 371 -8.91 -10.72 24.12
CA ARG A 371 -10.31 -10.57 24.54
C ARG A 371 -11.27 -10.30 23.40
N GLU A 372 -10.79 -9.73 22.31
CA GLU A 372 -11.59 -9.32 21.16
C GLU A 372 -11.63 -10.39 20.03
N ILE A 373 -10.82 -11.47 20.19
CA ILE A 373 -10.76 -12.56 19.20
C ILE A 373 -12.11 -13.23 19.02
N GLU A 374 -12.86 -13.43 20.14
CA GLU A 374 -14.18 -14.06 20.12
C GLU A 374 -15.17 -13.25 19.29
N ASP A 375 -15.22 -11.93 19.47
CA ASP A 375 -16.10 -11.04 18.73
C ASP A 375 -15.71 -11.02 17.23
N GLY A 376 -14.42 -10.93 16.91
CA GLY A 376 -13.92 -11.01 15.55
C GLY A 376 -14.27 -12.31 14.86
N ALA A 377 -14.07 -13.44 15.52
CA ALA A 377 -14.44 -14.76 14.98
C ALA A 377 -15.94 -14.86 14.73
N LYS A 378 -16.77 -14.36 15.66
CA LYS A 378 -18.22 -14.33 15.52
C LYS A 378 -18.69 -13.54 14.28
N HIS A 379 -18.11 -12.36 14.03
CA HIS A 379 -18.45 -11.56 12.84
C HIS A 379 -18.10 -12.31 11.55
N LEU A 380 -16.92 -12.92 11.47
CA LEU A 380 -16.52 -13.71 10.30
C LEU A 380 -17.43 -14.91 10.05
N LEU A 381 -17.82 -15.63 11.11
CA LEU A 381 -18.74 -16.76 11.03
C LEU A 381 -20.12 -16.31 10.59
N GLN A 382 -20.64 -15.21 11.12
CA GLN A 382 -21.94 -14.65 10.70
C GLN A 382 -21.93 -14.29 9.21
N LEU A 383 -20.85 -13.69 8.71
CA LEU A 383 -20.72 -13.34 7.29
C LEU A 383 -20.66 -14.58 6.39
N ARG A 384 -19.90 -15.61 6.78
CA ARG A 384 -19.89 -16.91 6.09
C ARG A 384 -21.28 -17.54 6.06
N ASP A 385 -21.96 -17.57 7.20
CA ASP A 385 -23.27 -18.22 7.32
C ASP A 385 -24.34 -17.46 6.52
N LEU A 386 -24.26 -16.13 6.43
CA LEU A 386 -25.11 -15.32 5.55
C LEU A 386 -24.93 -15.69 4.07
N ILE A 387 -23.69 -15.93 3.63
CA ILE A 387 -23.40 -16.40 2.26
C ILE A 387 -24.00 -17.77 2.03
N ARG A 388 -23.87 -18.70 2.98
CA ARG A 388 -24.44 -20.03 2.93
C ARG A 388 -26.00 -20.02 2.85
N GLU A 389 -26.63 -19.19 3.68
CA GLU A 389 -28.09 -19.05 3.64
C GLU A 389 -28.58 -18.51 2.29
N LYS A 390 -27.88 -17.53 1.74
CA LYS A 390 -28.20 -17.00 0.41
C LYS A 390 -28.06 -18.07 -0.67
N ASN A 391 -27.04 -18.92 -0.60
CA ASN A 391 -26.83 -20.01 -1.55
C ASN A 391 -27.92 -21.10 -1.51
N LYS A 392 -28.65 -21.23 -0.40
CA LYS A 392 -29.79 -22.16 -0.34
C LYS A 392 -30.94 -21.74 -1.25
N THR A 393 -31.09 -20.48 -1.54
CA THR A 393 -32.16 -19.92 -2.39
C THR A 393 -31.67 -19.53 -3.78
N GLU A 394 -30.38 -19.34 -3.97
CA GLU A 394 -29.75 -18.93 -5.24
C GLU A 394 -29.08 -20.15 -5.90
N HIS A 395 -29.80 -20.77 -6.87
CA HIS A 395 -29.33 -22.00 -7.53
C HIS A 395 -28.60 -21.75 -8.85
N GLN A 396 -28.77 -20.56 -9.47
CA GLN A 396 -28.19 -20.28 -10.78
C GLN A 396 -26.76 -19.74 -10.67
N MET A 397 -26.48 -18.89 -9.66
CA MET A 397 -25.18 -18.30 -9.43
C MET A 397 -24.85 -18.25 -7.93
N PRO A 398 -24.51 -19.39 -7.31
CA PRO A 398 -24.18 -19.42 -5.91
C PRO A 398 -22.93 -18.55 -5.65
N LEU A 399 -22.93 -17.85 -4.53
CA LEU A 399 -21.76 -17.10 -4.07
C LEU A 399 -20.68 -18.07 -3.59
N ARG A 400 -19.44 -17.83 -3.95
CA ARG A 400 -18.32 -18.56 -3.36
C ARG A 400 -18.26 -18.30 -1.85
N GLU A 401 -18.10 -19.34 -1.06
CA GLU A 401 -17.79 -19.22 0.37
C GLU A 401 -16.34 -18.76 0.56
N PRO A 402 -16.03 -18.09 1.68
CA PRO A 402 -14.64 -17.73 1.99
C PRO A 402 -13.79 -19.00 2.16
N ASP A 403 -12.60 -19.00 1.59
CA ASP A 403 -11.63 -20.08 1.73
C ASP A 403 -10.96 -20.05 3.11
N LEU A 404 -10.80 -18.85 3.68
CA LEU A 404 -10.18 -18.61 4.98
C LEU A 404 -10.99 -17.59 5.80
N LEU A 405 -11.09 -17.85 7.10
CA LEU A 405 -11.55 -16.91 8.11
C LEU A 405 -10.40 -16.66 9.07
N ILE A 406 -9.94 -15.40 9.17
CA ILE A 406 -8.73 -15.07 9.93
C ILE A 406 -9.02 -13.94 10.91
N VAL A 407 -8.69 -14.13 12.18
CA VAL A 407 -8.53 -13.03 13.14
C VAL A 407 -7.04 -12.69 13.21
N MET A 408 -6.67 -11.54 12.64
CA MET A 408 -5.30 -11.02 12.67
C MET A 408 -5.04 -10.33 13.99
N THR A 409 -3.99 -10.73 14.70
CA THR A 409 -3.74 -10.23 16.05
C THR A 409 -2.38 -9.57 16.23
N GLY A 410 -2.28 -8.73 17.28
CA GLY A 410 -1.00 -8.25 17.82
C GLY A 410 -0.40 -9.20 18.88
N GLY A 411 -0.99 -10.39 19.06
CA GLY A 411 -0.51 -11.40 20.00
C GLY A 411 0.72 -12.17 19.53
N GLU A 412 1.10 -13.20 20.27
CA GLU A 412 2.34 -13.93 20.02
C GLU A 412 2.11 -15.32 19.38
N MET A 413 0.95 -15.95 19.63
CA MET A 413 0.70 -17.36 19.27
C MET A 413 -0.38 -17.50 18.20
N ALA A 414 -0.10 -18.29 17.18
CA ALA A 414 -1.06 -18.71 16.17
C ALA A 414 -1.74 -20.03 16.54
N TYR A 415 -3.01 -20.15 16.18
CA TYR A 415 -3.79 -21.39 16.36
C TYR A 415 -5.06 -21.38 15.49
N THR A 416 -5.61 -22.57 15.26
CA THR A 416 -6.91 -22.76 14.64
C THR A 416 -7.95 -23.04 15.71
N ARG A 417 -9.02 -22.26 15.75
CA ARG A 417 -10.16 -22.46 16.66
C ARG A 417 -10.98 -23.69 16.24
N GLU A 418 -11.76 -24.25 17.16
CA GLU A 418 -12.66 -25.38 16.90
C GLU A 418 -13.71 -25.09 15.81
N ASP A 419 -14.09 -23.81 15.63
CA ASP A 419 -15.02 -23.35 14.58
C ASP A 419 -14.34 -23.12 13.21
N GLY A 420 -13.03 -23.40 13.11
CA GLY A 420 -12.22 -23.29 11.89
C GLY A 420 -11.66 -21.89 11.62
N VAL A 421 -11.92 -20.90 12.48
CA VAL A 421 -11.31 -19.57 12.36
C VAL A 421 -9.85 -19.64 12.79
N LYS A 422 -8.94 -19.14 11.95
CA LYS A 422 -7.52 -19.08 12.25
C LYS A 422 -7.17 -17.77 12.97
N VAL A 423 -6.51 -17.87 14.10
CA VAL A 423 -5.95 -16.73 14.84
C VAL A 423 -4.48 -16.62 14.49
N ILE A 424 -4.10 -15.51 13.87
CA ILE A 424 -2.77 -15.35 13.29
C ILE A 424 -2.15 -14.02 13.76
N PRO A 425 -1.03 -14.06 14.52
CA PRO A 425 -0.23 -12.86 14.77
C PRO A 425 0.33 -12.29 13.47
N LEU A 426 0.19 -10.96 13.26
CA LEU A 426 0.73 -10.31 12.07
C LEU A 426 2.23 -10.58 11.88
N ALA A 427 2.97 -10.65 12.97
CA ALA A 427 4.41 -10.89 12.99
C ALA A 427 4.83 -12.36 12.78
N THR A 428 3.90 -13.24 12.38
CA THR A 428 4.23 -14.60 11.92
C THR A 428 4.07 -14.77 10.41
N LEU A 429 3.49 -13.76 9.71
CA LEU A 429 3.14 -13.86 8.29
C LEU A 429 4.29 -13.54 7.33
N LYS A 430 4.23 -14.19 6.16
CA LYS A 430 4.90 -13.82 4.90
C LYS A 430 3.99 -14.07 3.69
N ASP A 431 4.48 -13.78 2.45
CA ASP A 431 3.86 -14.06 1.15
C ASP A 431 3.58 -15.55 0.86
#